data_f922a91847d87adc4ac4d678588e190d
#
_entry.id   f922a91847d87adc4ac4d678588e190d
#
_cell.length_a   1.000
_cell.length_b   1.000
_cell.length_c   1.000
_cell.angle_alpha   90.00
_cell.angle_beta   90.00
_cell.angle_gamma   90.00
#
_symmetry.space_group_name_H-M   'P 1'
#
loop_
_entity.id
_entity.type
_entity.pdbx_description
1 polymer ?
#
loop_
_entity_poly.entity_id
_entity_poly.type
_entity_poly.pdbx_seq_one_letter_code
_entity_poly.pdbx_strand_id
1 'polypeptide(L)'
;MSPNEQVLFRVKEYVRWGDVDPAGIIRYDAYTRFFELAESEFFRALGLPYRAIFQRLKVGIPRRVMHIDFISAPILDEELEVRVFISQVGTTSMTMNFDIYGDEAKLRATGYLVLVCVDADGRMNKRPWPTELLELVAPHRLSTDEARPE
;
A
#
# COMPACT_ATOMS: atom_id res chain seq x y z
N MET A 1 15.78 -11.78 14.79
CA MET A 1 14.77 -11.18 13.88
C MET A 1 14.98 -11.73 12.48
N SER A 2 13.95 -12.32 11.89
CA SER A 2 14.08 -12.83 10.53
C SER A 2 14.23 -11.69 9.53
N PRO A 3 14.92 -11.89 8.39
CA PRO A 3 15.02 -10.85 7.37
C PRO A 3 13.65 -10.32 6.91
N ASN A 4 12.64 -11.18 6.88
CA ASN A 4 11.29 -10.78 6.44
C ASN A 4 10.59 -9.85 7.41
N GLU A 5 10.85 -9.98 8.72
CA GLU A 5 10.27 -9.07 9.73
C GLU A 5 10.81 -7.66 9.59
N GLN A 6 12.04 -7.51 9.15
CA GLN A 6 12.69 -6.21 9.00
C GLN A 6 12.19 -5.41 7.83
N VAL A 7 11.60 -6.06 6.82
CA VAL A 7 11.22 -5.41 5.57
C VAL A 7 9.71 -5.25 5.40
N LEU A 8 8.90 -5.84 6.28
CA LEU A 8 7.45 -5.69 6.23
C LEU A 8 7.06 -4.36 6.87
N PHE A 9 6.64 -3.42 6.03
CA PHE A 9 6.22 -2.11 6.50
C PHE A 9 4.84 -2.19 7.15
N ARG A 10 4.65 -1.46 8.26
CA ARG A 10 3.39 -1.43 9.00
C ARG A 10 3.05 0.00 9.38
N VAL A 11 1.77 0.33 9.32
CA VAL A 11 1.25 1.60 9.78
C VAL A 11 -0.11 1.38 10.43
N LYS A 12 -0.44 2.18 11.44
CA LYS A 12 -1.71 2.07 12.17
C LYS A 12 -2.58 3.27 11.89
N GLU A 13 -3.88 3.05 11.82
CA GLU A 13 -4.89 4.09 11.69
C GLU A 13 -6.21 3.58 12.25
N TYR A 14 -6.99 4.48 12.83
CA TYR A 14 -8.31 4.16 13.38
C TYR A 14 -9.38 4.19 12.31
N VAL A 15 -10.41 3.35 12.47
CA VAL A 15 -11.66 3.50 11.76
C VAL A 15 -12.38 4.70 12.37
N ARG A 16 -12.62 5.73 11.56
CA ARG A 16 -13.14 7.00 12.02
C ARG A 16 -14.61 7.16 11.66
N TRP A 17 -15.27 8.14 12.27
CA TRP A 17 -16.68 8.41 12.03
C TRP A 17 -17.01 8.50 10.53
N GLY A 18 -16.17 9.15 9.73
CA GLY A 18 -16.38 9.30 8.30
C GLY A 18 -16.20 8.03 7.48
N ASP A 19 -15.66 6.96 8.08
CA ASP A 19 -15.40 5.71 7.38
C ASP A 19 -16.60 4.74 7.45
N VAL A 20 -17.55 4.96 8.36
CA VAL A 20 -18.59 3.97 8.66
C VAL A 20 -19.92 4.33 8.04
N ASP A 21 -20.76 3.32 7.86
CA ASP A 21 -22.14 3.46 7.42
C ASP A 21 -23.09 3.46 8.64
N PRO A 22 -24.44 3.62 8.43
CA PRO A 22 -25.38 3.61 9.55
C PRO A 22 -25.39 2.33 10.40
N ALA A 23 -24.86 1.21 9.87
CA ALA A 23 -24.73 -0.03 10.64
C ALA A 23 -23.51 -0.05 11.55
N GLY A 24 -22.65 0.98 11.49
CA GLY A 24 -21.47 1.08 12.35
C GLY A 24 -20.27 0.31 11.86
N ILE A 25 -20.32 -0.26 10.66
CA ILE A 25 -19.18 -0.93 10.04
C ILE A 25 -18.60 -0.06 8.92
N ILE A 26 -17.34 -0.32 8.56
CA ILE A 26 -16.66 0.43 7.52
C ILE A 26 -17.39 0.30 6.17
N ARG A 27 -17.53 1.43 5.45
CA ARG A 27 -18.05 1.42 4.10
C ARG A 27 -17.03 0.79 3.15
N TYR A 28 -17.53 0.08 2.12
CA TYR A 28 -16.62 -0.59 1.18
C TYR A 28 -15.65 0.38 0.48
N ASP A 29 -16.04 1.63 0.26
CA ASP A 29 -15.19 2.63 -0.39
C ASP A 29 -14.18 3.28 0.56
N ALA A 30 -14.34 3.12 1.87
CA ALA A 30 -13.41 3.68 2.84
C ALA A 30 -12.07 2.92 2.91
N TYR A 31 -12.03 1.67 2.43
CA TYR A 31 -10.77 0.90 2.41
C TYR A 31 -9.68 1.60 1.59
N THR A 32 -10.05 2.37 0.57
CA THR A 32 -9.08 3.11 -0.25
C THR A 32 -8.33 4.16 0.57
N ARG A 33 -8.96 4.73 1.60
CA ARG A 33 -8.30 5.68 2.50
C ARG A 33 -7.15 5.01 3.25
N PHE A 34 -7.36 3.78 3.72
CA PHE A 34 -6.31 3.03 4.42
C PHE A 34 -5.18 2.63 3.47
N PHE A 35 -5.50 2.28 2.24
CA PHE A 35 -4.50 1.98 1.23
C PHE A 35 -3.66 3.21 0.91
N GLU A 36 -4.30 4.36 0.67
CA GLU A 36 -3.60 5.60 0.37
C GLU A 36 -2.71 6.06 1.53
N LEU A 37 -3.23 5.99 2.75
CA LEU A 37 -2.45 6.34 3.93
C LEU A 37 -1.22 5.45 4.05
N ALA A 38 -1.39 4.14 3.89
CA ALA A 38 -0.29 3.18 4.00
C ALA A 38 0.73 3.38 2.89
N GLU A 39 0.28 3.60 1.65
CA GLU A 39 1.17 3.88 0.51
C GLU A 39 1.96 5.16 0.74
N SER A 40 1.28 6.22 1.16
CA SER A 40 1.90 7.52 1.42
C SER A 40 2.98 7.41 2.50
N GLU A 41 2.66 6.74 3.61
CA GLU A 41 3.63 6.56 4.70
C GLU A 41 4.76 5.61 4.31
N PHE A 42 4.49 4.60 3.48
CA PHE A 42 5.51 3.70 2.95
C PHE A 42 6.55 4.49 2.14
N PHE A 43 6.11 5.27 1.17
CA PHE A 43 7.05 6.07 0.36
C PHE A 43 7.76 7.13 1.22
N ARG A 44 7.05 7.74 2.17
CA ARG A 44 7.68 8.69 3.09
C ARG A 44 8.80 8.04 3.91
N ALA A 45 8.57 6.82 4.39
CA ALA A 45 9.58 6.07 5.16
C ALA A 45 10.81 5.72 4.30
N LEU A 46 10.64 5.57 2.99
CA LEU A 46 11.74 5.35 2.05
C LEU A 46 12.51 6.64 1.72
N GLY A 47 12.08 7.79 2.25
CA GLY A 47 12.66 9.08 1.88
C GLY A 47 12.14 9.60 0.53
N LEU A 48 11.05 9.03 0.03
CA LEU A 48 10.44 9.39 -1.24
C LEU A 48 8.96 9.77 -1.06
N PRO A 49 8.64 10.84 -0.29
CA PRO A 49 7.26 11.34 -0.28
C PRO A 49 6.84 11.70 -1.71
N TYR A 50 5.55 11.69 -1.99
CA TYR A 50 5.05 11.90 -3.36
C TYR A 50 5.65 13.12 -4.05
N ARG A 51 5.85 14.21 -3.29
CA ARG A 51 6.48 15.42 -3.85
C ARG A 51 7.86 15.11 -4.41
N ALA A 52 8.67 14.31 -3.71
CA ALA A 52 10.00 13.93 -4.18
C ALA A 52 9.92 13.04 -5.41
N ILE A 53 8.95 12.11 -5.44
CA ILE A 53 8.74 11.26 -6.62
C ILE A 53 8.45 12.11 -7.86
N PHE A 54 7.54 13.07 -7.75
CA PHE A 54 7.17 13.92 -8.88
C PHE A 54 8.25 14.93 -9.24
N GLN A 55 8.82 15.63 -8.26
CA GLN A 55 9.72 16.75 -8.51
C GLN A 55 11.17 16.34 -8.70
N ARG A 56 11.65 15.36 -7.93
CA ARG A 56 13.05 14.93 -7.99
C ARG A 56 13.25 13.77 -8.96
N LEU A 57 12.42 12.72 -8.87
CA LEU A 57 12.54 11.57 -9.77
C LEU A 57 11.82 11.81 -11.11
N LYS A 58 10.92 12.80 -11.15
CA LYS A 58 10.20 13.21 -12.37
C LYS A 58 9.37 12.09 -12.98
N VAL A 59 8.75 11.27 -12.13
CA VAL A 59 7.83 10.23 -12.56
C VAL A 59 6.48 10.39 -11.86
N GLY A 60 5.43 9.94 -12.53
CA GLY A 60 4.12 9.74 -11.95
C GLY A 60 3.89 8.25 -11.73
N ILE A 61 2.97 7.93 -10.82
CA ILE A 61 2.66 6.54 -10.47
C ILE A 61 1.15 6.28 -10.49
N PRO A 62 0.49 6.44 -11.65
CA PRO A 62 -0.94 6.11 -11.74
C PRO A 62 -1.18 4.64 -11.43
N ARG A 63 -2.40 4.36 -10.97
CA ARG A 63 -2.82 3.00 -10.65
C ARG A 63 -3.62 2.44 -11.81
N ARG A 64 -3.24 1.25 -12.26
CA ARG A 64 -3.93 0.57 -13.36
C ARG A 64 -4.96 -0.44 -12.84
N VAL A 65 -4.68 -1.07 -11.70
CA VAL A 65 -5.54 -2.09 -11.11
C VAL A 65 -5.66 -1.82 -9.61
N MET A 66 -6.86 -2.00 -9.08
CA MET A 66 -7.10 -2.07 -7.64
C MET A 66 -7.95 -3.31 -7.37
N HIS A 67 -7.51 -4.13 -6.41
CA HIS A 67 -8.23 -5.31 -5.97
C HIS A 67 -8.34 -5.31 -4.46
N ILE A 68 -9.53 -5.64 -3.94
CA ILE A 68 -9.77 -5.76 -2.50
C ILE A 68 -10.62 -6.99 -2.25
N ASP A 69 -10.19 -7.82 -1.30
CA ASP A 69 -10.98 -8.90 -0.73
C ASP A 69 -11.43 -8.48 0.67
N PHE A 70 -12.75 -8.42 0.87
CA PHE A 70 -13.35 -8.08 2.17
C PHE A 70 -13.51 -9.38 2.96
N ILE A 71 -12.79 -9.51 4.08
CA ILE A 71 -12.74 -10.76 4.84
C ILE A 71 -13.62 -10.67 6.07
N SER A 72 -13.45 -9.62 6.88
CA SER A 72 -14.30 -9.36 8.04
C SER A 72 -14.38 -7.85 8.26
N ALA A 73 -15.56 -7.34 8.58
CA ALA A 73 -15.79 -5.90 8.63
C ALA A 73 -15.23 -5.27 9.91
N PRO A 74 -14.32 -4.29 9.79
CA PRO A 74 -13.94 -3.46 10.91
C PRO A 74 -15.11 -2.59 11.38
N ILE A 75 -15.07 -2.19 12.64
CA ILE A 75 -16.09 -1.33 13.26
C ILE A 75 -15.51 0.02 13.64
N LEU A 76 -16.40 0.98 13.95
CA LEU A 76 -16.01 2.31 14.39
C LEU A 76 -15.04 2.24 15.59
N ASP A 77 -14.01 3.08 15.55
CA ASP A 77 -12.97 3.22 16.56
C ASP A 77 -12.00 2.03 16.69
N GLU A 78 -12.15 1.02 15.84
CA GLU A 78 -11.15 -0.05 15.79
C GLU A 78 -9.83 0.47 15.25
N GLU A 79 -8.71 0.10 15.87
CA GLU A 79 -7.38 0.42 15.35
C GLU A 79 -6.97 -0.66 14.36
N LEU A 80 -6.66 -0.24 13.13
CA LEU A 80 -6.22 -1.15 12.07
C LEU A 80 -4.72 -1.01 11.84
N GLU A 81 -4.06 -2.14 11.60
CA GLU A 81 -2.67 -2.17 11.16
C GLU A 81 -2.67 -2.55 9.68
N VAL A 82 -2.14 -1.67 8.84
CA VAL A 82 -1.99 -1.95 7.42
C VAL A 82 -0.55 -2.34 7.15
N ARG A 83 -0.35 -3.52 6.60
CA ARG A 83 0.96 -4.04 6.21
C ARG A 83 1.15 -3.88 4.72
N VAL A 84 2.31 -3.38 4.32
CA VAL A 84 2.62 -3.08 2.92
C VAL A 84 3.83 -3.88 2.49
N PHE A 85 3.74 -4.51 1.33
CA PHE A 85 4.87 -5.19 0.70
C PHE A 85 4.72 -5.17 -0.81
N ILE A 86 5.84 -5.36 -1.51
CA ILE A 86 5.88 -5.36 -2.98
C ILE A 86 6.04 -6.80 -3.43
N SER A 87 5.09 -7.33 -4.21
CA SER A 87 5.11 -8.73 -4.64
C SER A 87 5.71 -8.93 -6.03
N GLN A 88 5.58 -7.95 -6.92
CA GLN A 88 6.09 -8.03 -8.29
C GLN A 88 6.65 -6.69 -8.71
N VAL A 89 7.75 -6.73 -9.45
CA VAL A 89 8.36 -5.54 -10.05
C VAL A 89 8.68 -5.84 -11.50
N GLY A 90 7.97 -5.16 -12.41
CA GLY A 90 8.27 -5.18 -13.83
C GLY A 90 9.07 -3.95 -14.23
N THR A 91 9.35 -3.80 -15.52
CA THR A 91 10.12 -2.66 -16.03
C THR A 91 9.39 -1.33 -15.78
N THR A 92 8.07 -1.29 -16.02
CA THR A 92 7.25 -0.08 -15.90
C THR A 92 6.09 -0.24 -14.92
N SER A 93 5.98 -1.37 -14.23
CA SER A 93 4.88 -1.64 -13.30
C SER A 93 5.37 -2.28 -12.01
N MET A 94 4.54 -2.19 -10.97
CA MET A 94 4.88 -2.72 -9.65
C MET A 94 3.57 -3.06 -8.93
N THR A 95 3.52 -4.21 -8.27
CA THR A 95 2.35 -4.61 -7.48
C THR A 95 2.63 -4.35 -6.01
N MET A 96 1.87 -3.44 -5.43
CA MET A 96 1.92 -3.11 -4.01
C MET A 96 0.74 -3.75 -3.30
N ASN A 97 1.02 -4.51 -2.26
CA ASN A 97 0.03 -5.27 -1.51
C ASN A 97 -0.24 -4.62 -0.16
N PHE A 98 -1.49 -4.74 0.29
CA PHE A 98 -1.97 -4.20 1.55
C PHE A 98 -2.76 -5.28 2.29
N ASP A 99 -2.31 -5.65 3.48
CA ASP A 99 -3.05 -6.53 4.37
C ASP A 99 -3.50 -5.72 5.57
N ILE A 100 -4.81 -5.74 5.86
CA ILE A 100 -5.39 -4.95 6.96
C ILE A 100 -5.79 -5.89 8.08
N TYR A 101 -5.18 -5.69 9.24
CA TYR A 101 -5.47 -6.43 10.47
C TYR A 101 -6.14 -5.50 11.47
N GLY A 102 -7.11 -6.00 12.19
CA GLY A 102 -7.82 -5.26 13.25
C GLY A 102 -7.55 -5.86 14.62
N ASP A 103 -8.52 -5.71 15.51
CA ASP A 103 -8.44 -6.18 16.89
C ASP A 103 -8.09 -7.67 16.96
N GLU A 104 -7.28 -8.05 17.93
CA GLU A 104 -6.81 -9.42 18.13
C GLU A 104 -6.07 -10.00 16.94
N ALA A 105 -5.41 -9.12 16.16
CA ALA A 105 -4.70 -9.48 14.93
C ALA A 105 -5.60 -10.18 13.90
N LYS A 106 -6.89 -9.86 13.90
CA LYS A 106 -7.86 -10.45 12.99
C LYS A 106 -7.73 -9.83 11.61
N LEU A 107 -7.57 -10.69 10.59
CA LEU A 107 -7.49 -10.20 9.21
C LEU A 107 -8.83 -9.64 8.76
N ARG A 108 -8.82 -8.36 8.34
CA ARG A 108 -10.02 -7.64 7.92
C ARG A 108 -10.18 -7.58 6.41
N ALA A 109 -9.09 -7.34 5.71
CA ALA A 109 -9.10 -7.24 4.26
C ALA A 109 -7.69 -7.46 3.71
N THR A 110 -7.61 -7.88 2.46
CA THR A 110 -6.37 -7.89 1.69
C THR A 110 -6.62 -7.22 0.35
N GLY A 111 -5.60 -6.63 -0.23
CA GLY A 111 -5.74 -6.03 -1.54
C GLY A 111 -4.41 -5.71 -2.18
N TYR A 112 -4.47 -5.24 -3.42
CA TYR A 112 -3.27 -4.78 -4.09
C TYR A 112 -3.60 -3.68 -5.10
N LEU A 113 -2.59 -2.89 -5.38
CA LEU A 113 -2.58 -1.89 -6.45
C LEU A 113 -1.48 -2.26 -7.44
N VAL A 114 -1.77 -2.14 -8.72
CA VAL A 114 -0.73 -2.18 -9.74
C VAL A 114 -0.39 -0.74 -10.11
N LEU A 115 0.81 -0.32 -9.73
CA LEU A 115 1.35 1.00 -10.02
C LEU A 115 2.07 0.96 -11.36
N VAL A 116 1.94 2.01 -12.15
CA VAL A 116 2.64 2.13 -13.43
C VAL A 116 3.52 3.36 -13.38
N CYS A 117 4.78 3.23 -13.81
CA CYS A 117 5.72 4.34 -13.89
C CYS A 117 5.53 5.08 -15.22
N VAL A 118 5.27 6.38 -15.13
CA VAL A 118 5.09 7.24 -16.30
C VAL A 118 5.89 8.54 -16.12
N ASP A 119 6.10 9.26 -17.23
CA ASP A 119 6.66 10.61 -17.15
C ASP A 119 5.70 11.52 -16.39
N ALA A 120 6.26 12.43 -15.58
CA ALA A 120 5.46 13.38 -14.79
C ALA A 120 5.06 14.62 -15.61
N ASP A 121 5.08 14.55 -16.93
CA ASP A 121 4.76 15.67 -17.83
C ASP A 121 3.27 15.73 -18.21
N GLY A 122 2.45 14.88 -17.66
CA GLY A 122 1.01 14.82 -17.93
C GLY A 122 0.61 13.99 -19.13
N ARG A 123 1.55 13.47 -19.90
CA ARG A 123 1.26 12.65 -21.09
C ARG A 123 1.05 11.19 -20.79
N MET A 124 1.39 10.76 -19.57
CA MET A 124 1.22 9.38 -19.12
C MET A 124 2.03 8.36 -19.93
N ASN A 125 3.15 8.77 -20.52
CA ASN A 125 4.03 7.86 -21.25
C ASN A 125 4.77 6.96 -20.28
N LYS A 126 4.69 5.64 -20.48
CA LYS A 126 5.39 4.67 -19.65
C LYS A 126 6.90 4.85 -19.75
N ARG A 127 7.57 4.67 -18.64
CA ARG A 127 9.03 4.67 -18.56
C ARG A 127 9.49 3.68 -17.50
N PRO A 128 10.75 3.20 -17.62
CA PRO A 128 11.30 2.33 -16.58
C PRO A 128 11.36 3.04 -15.22
N TRP A 129 11.22 2.25 -14.15
CA TRP A 129 11.38 2.77 -12.80
C TRP A 129 12.78 3.37 -12.62
N PRO A 130 12.89 4.54 -11.95
CA PRO A 130 14.20 5.07 -11.58
C PRO A 130 14.96 4.07 -10.70
N THR A 131 16.26 3.95 -10.93
CA THR A 131 17.12 3.02 -10.17
C THR A 131 17.04 3.29 -8.66
N GLU A 132 17.03 4.55 -8.26
CA GLU A 132 16.91 4.93 -6.84
C GLU A 132 15.64 4.34 -6.20
N LEU A 133 14.52 4.44 -6.90
CA LEU A 133 13.26 3.89 -6.38
C LEU A 133 13.33 2.37 -6.28
N LEU A 134 13.85 1.70 -7.30
CA LEU A 134 14.01 0.24 -7.28
C LEU A 134 14.89 -0.23 -6.13
N GLU A 135 15.98 0.47 -5.86
CA GLU A 135 16.87 0.14 -4.76
C GLU A 135 16.17 0.29 -3.40
N LEU A 136 15.38 1.35 -3.24
CA LEU A 136 14.68 1.61 -1.97
C LEU A 136 13.53 0.62 -1.72
N VAL A 137 12.84 0.16 -2.75
CA VAL A 137 11.75 -0.81 -2.57
C VAL A 137 12.25 -2.25 -2.49
N ALA A 138 13.46 -2.53 -2.96
CA ALA A 138 13.98 -3.90 -3.01
C ALA A 138 13.90 -4.67 -1.68
N PRO A 139 14.25 -4.08 -0.52
CA PRO A 139 14.11 -4.78 0.76
C PRO A 139 12.68 -5.15 1.14
N HIS A 140 11.69 -4.54 0.49
CA HIS A 140 10.26 -4.74 0.78
C HIS A 140 9.60 -5.69 -0.21
N ARG A 141 10.37 -6.37 -1.05
CA ARG A 141 9.85 -7.39 -1.96
C ARG A 141 9.65 -8.70 -1.20
N LEU A 142 8.38 -9.11 -1.10
CA LEU A 142 7.97 -10.34 -0.44
C LEU A 142 6.91 -11.02 -1.30
N SER A 143 6.87 -12.36 -1.26
CA SER A 143 5.69 -13.07 -1.74
C SER A 143 4.58 -12.93 -0.70
N THR A 144 3.34 -13.22 -1.10
CA THR A 144 2.22 -13.22 -0.15
C THR A 144 2.43 -14.25 0.97
N ASP A 145 3.04 -15.40 0.65
CA ASP A 145 3.34 -16.43 1.65
C ASP A 145 4.36 -15.94 2.67
N GLU A 146 5.39 -15.23 2.23
CA GLU A 146 6.40 -14.65 3.12
C GLU A 146 5.84 -13.55 4.01
N ALA A 147 4.92 -12.74 3.46
CA ALA A 147 4.32 -11.61 4.18
C ALA A 147 3.26 -12.05 5.18
N ARG A 148 2.65 -13.21 4.97
CA ARG A 148 1.53 -13.72 5.78
C ARG A 148 1.93 -15.03 6.44
N PRO A 149 2.71 -15.00 7.52
CA PRO A 149 3.00 -16.20 8.27
C PRO A 149 1.70 -16.78 8.84
N GLU A 150 1.61 -18.08 8.89
CA GLU A 150 0.45 -18.78 9.46
C GLU A 150 0.21 -18.42 10.92
#